data_15203f0cb0d0dc2c3c40d1d35d4c4b97
#
_entry.id   15203f0cb0d0dc2c3c40d1d35d4c4b97
#
_cell.length_a   1.000
_cell.length_b   1.000
_cell.length_c   1.000
_cell.angle_alpha   90.00
_cell.angle_beta   90.00
_cell.angle_gamma   90.00
#
_symmetry.space_group_name_H-M   'P 1'
#
loop_
_entity.id
_entity.type
_entity.pdbx_description
1 polymer ?
#
loop_
_entity_poly.entity_id
_entity_poly.type
_entity_poly.pdbx_seq_one_letter_code
_entity_poly.pdbx_strand_id
1 'polypeptide(L)'
;MAQIADLIATENPSRTGHEFLVELGSRVSGIGRGRMVALGLLLGGRSRLKGGGFRSELRDHSAGQTRHFAGIARAVTVLGAGRTRWISVHVRRDAPDSPDGRLTDLAIEFAAGVLDGSLPTDRAGDWIRTNACG
;
A
#
# COMPACT_ATOMS: atom_id res chain seq x y z
N MET A 1 -7.04 4.41 6.49
CA MET A 1 -6.23 3.24 6.07
C MET A 1 -5.76 2.44 7.27
N ALA A 2 -5.13 3.03 8.27
CA ALA A 2 -4.70 2.33 9.48
C ALA A 2 -5.82 1.54 10.17
N GLN A 3 -6.99 2.13 10.37
CA GLN A 3 -8.16 1.44 10.93
C GLN A 3 -8.60 0.20 10.13
N ILE A 4 -8.44 0.23 8.79
CA ILE A 4 -8.73 -0.94 7.95
C ILE A 4 -7.67 -2.02 8.17
N ALA A 5 -6.40 -1.66 8.34
CA ALA A 5 -5.34 -2.60 8.67
C ALA A 5 -5.62 -3.29 10.02
N ASP A 6 -6.01 -2.53 11.05
CA ASP A 6 -6.39 -3.09 12.35
C ASP A 6 -7.58 -4.05 12.23
N LEU A 7 -8.61 -3.66 11.48
CA LEU A 7 -9.79 -4.48 11.27
C LEU A 7 -9.44 -5.81 10.58
N ILE A 8 -8.60 -5.77 9.54
CA ILE A 8 -8.16 -6.97 8.82
C ILE A 8 -7.39 -7.92 9.75
N ALA A 9 -6.49 -7.38 10.59
CA ALA A 9 -5.72 -8.16 11.54
C ALA A 9 -6.62 -8.81 12.61
N THR A 10 -7.62 -8.05 13.10
CA THR A 10 -8.56 -8.52 14.12
C THR A 10 -9.53 -9.59 13.59
N GLU A 11 -10.02 -9.44 12.36
CA GLU A 11 -10.96 -10.39 11.74
C GLU A 11 -10.36 -11.78 11.54
N ASN A 12 -9.07 -11.88 11.25
CA ASN A 12 -8.38 -13.15 11.11
C ASN A 12 -6.90 -13.02 11.52
N PRO A 13 -6.59 -13.25 12.81
CA PRO A 13 -5.22 -13.18 13.34
C PRO A 13 -4.24 -14.20 12.73
N SER A 14 -4.76 -15.29 12.15
CA SER A 14 -3.95 -16.36 11.53
C SER A 14 -3.58 -16.05 10.07
N ARG A 15 -4.01 -14.90 9.54
CA ARG A 15 -3.76 -14.52 8.15
C ARG A 15 -2.27 -14.29 7.91
N THR A 16 -1.75 -14.86 6.83
CA THR A 16 -0.37 -14.60 6.42
C THR A 16 -0.18 -13.15 5.99
N GLY A 17 1.05 -12.64 6.02
CA GLY A 17 1.36 -11.29 5.55
C GLY A 17 0.93 -11.06 4.09
N HIS A 18 1.09 -12.08 3.24
CA HIS A 18 0.61 -12.02 1.85
C HIS A 18 -0.92 -11.83 1.78
N GLU A 19 -1.68 -12.65 2.49
CA GLU A 19 -3.16 -12.57 2.52
C GLU A 19 -3.62 -11.23 3.11
N PHE A 20 -2.93 -10.73 4.12
CA PHE A 20 -3.19 -9.42 4.72
C PHE A 20 -3.04 -8.30 3.69
N LEU A 21 -1.95 -8.26 2.93
CA LEU A 21 -1.71 -7.23 1.91
C LEU A 21 -2.68 -7.34 0.73
N VAL A 22 -3.08 -8.56 0.35
CA VAL A 22 -4.13 -8.78 -0.66
C VAL A 22 -5.46 -8.18 -0.21
N GLU A 23 -5.83 -8.42 1.05
CA GLU A 23 -7.07 -7.89 1.62
C GLU A 23 -7.04 -6.36 1.76
N LEU A 24 -5.92 -5.82 2.24
CA LEU A 24 -5.71 -4.38 2.34
C LEU A 24 -5.85 -3.70 0.97
N GLY A 25 -5.18 -4.23 -0.05
CA GLY A 25 -5.29 -3.73 -1.42
C GLY A 25 -6.71 -3.79 -1.95
N SER A 26 -7.43 -4.88 -1.69
CA SER A 26 -8.82 -5.05 -2.13
C SER A 26 -9.76 -4.05 -1.46
N ARG A 27 -9.67 -3.86 -0.14
CA ARG A 27 -10.56 -2.96 0.61
C ARG A 27 -10.29 -1.49 0.36
N VAL A 28 -9.02 -1.12 0.20
CA VAL A 28 -8.59 0.28 0.11
C VAL A 28 -8.57 0.79 -1.32
N SER A 29 -8.01 0.02 -2.26
CA SER A 29 -7.82 0.45 -3.65
C SER A 29 -8.73 -0.26 -4.65
N GLY A 30 -9.55 -1.20 -4.20
CA GLY A 30 -10.44 -1.96 -5.09
C GLY A 30 -9.71 -2.88 -6.07
N ILE A 31 -8.44 -3.16 -5.83
CA ILE A 31 -7.65 -4.09 -6.66
C ILE A 31 -8.11 -5.51 -6.36
N GLY A 32 -8.68 -6.16 -7.38
CA GLY A 32 -9.24 -7.50 -7.26
C GLY A 32 -8.25 -8.58 -6.85
N ARG A 33 -8.79 -9.73 -6.46
CA ARG A 33 -8.05 -10.96 -6.20
C ARG A 33 -7.90 -11.73 -7.53
N GLY A 34 -6.72 -12.31 -7.78
CA GLY A 34 -6.50 -13.19 -8.94
C GLY A 34 -5.96 -12.49 -10.20
N ARG A 35 -6.24 -13.08 -11.37
CA ARG A 35 -5.60 -12.71 -12.66
C ARG A 35 -5.82 -11.26 -13.11
N MET A 36 -6.90 -10.61 -12.66
CA MET A 36 -7.19 -9.20 -12.96
C MET A 36 -6.34 -8.21 -12.14
N VAL A 37 -5.51 -8.71 -11.23
CA VAL A 37 -4.62 -7.88 -10.40
C VAL A 37 -3.69 -7.02 -11.25
N ALA A 38 -3.08 -7.61 -12.29
CA ALA A 38 -2.18 -6.90 -13.18
C ALA A 38 -2.87 -5.70 -13.86
N LEU A 39 -4.11 -5.90 -14.31
CA LEU A 39 -4.91 -4.82 -14.90
C LEU A 39 -5.27 -3.75 -13.86
N GLY A 40 -5.67 -4.16 -12.66
CA GLY A 40 -5.95 -3.24 -11.54
C GLY A 40 -4.75 -2.41 -11.14
N LEU A 41 -3.56 -2.98 -11.15
CA LEU A 41 -2.29 -2.28 -10.89
C LEU A 41 -1.97 -1.25 -11.98
N LEU A 42 -2.15 -1.62 -13.27
CA LEU A 42 -1.93 -0.72 -14.40
C LEU A 42 -2.93 0.43 -14.44
N LEU A 43 -4.20 0.16 -14.12
CA LEU A 43 -5.28 1.15 -14.12
C LEU A 43 -5.35 1.97 -12.82
N GLY A 44 -4.49 1.69 -11.84
CA GLY A 44 -4.39 2.43 -10.59
C GLY A 44 -5.54 2.21 -9.60
N GLY A 45 -6.45 1.23 -9.83
CA GLY A 45 -7.58 0.95 -8.96
C GLY A 45 -8.61 2.08 -8.87
N ARG A 46 -9.58 1.95 -7.97
CA ARG A 46 -10.57 3.01 -7.65
C ARG A 46 -10.39 3.48 -6.21
N SER A 47 -10.44 4.78 -5.97
CA SER A 47 -10.44 5.31 -4.61
C SER A 47 -11.72 4.94 -3.89
N ARG A 48 -11.64 4.07 -2.88
CA ARG A 48 -12.74 3.73 -1.98
C ARG A 48 -12.75 4.58 -0.71
N LEU A 49 -11.64 5.24 -0.44
CA LEU A 49 -11.47 6.12 0.71
C LEU A 49 -11.02 7.49 0.23
N LYS A 50 -11.56 8.53 0.84
CA LYS A 50 -11.04 9.88 0.67
C LYS A 50 -9.67 9.93 1.35
N GLY A 51 -8.62 10.28 0.60
CA GLY A 51 -7.29 10.49 1.14
C GLY A 51 -7.29 11.69 2.08
N GLY A 52 -6.90 11.46 3.32
CA GLY A 52 -6.73 12.49 4.34
C GLY A 52 -5.87 11.93 5.47
N GLY A 53 -5.17 12.80 6.20
CA GLY A 53 -4.37 12.39 7.35
C GLY A 53 -2.98 11.84 7.01
N PHE A 54 -2.52 11.91 5.77
CA PHE A 54 -1.11 11.68 5.45
C PHE A 54 -0.27 12.90 5.81
N ARG A 55 1.00 12.67 6.16
CA ARG A 55 1.98 13.73 6.37
C ARG A 55 2.09 14.63 5.14
N SER A 56 2.40 15.91 5.35
CA SER A 56 2.47 16.91 4.27
C SER A 56 3.41 16.51 3.14
N GLU A 57 4.55 15.91 3.46
CA GLU A 57 5.55 15.45 2.51
C GLU A 57 5.13 14.26 1.64
N LEU A 58 4.03 13.58 2.00
CA LEU A 58 3.43 12.47 1.27
C LEU A 58 2.19 12.86 0.46
N ARG A 59 1.83 14.14 0.45
CA ARG A 59 0.63 14.65 -0.23
C ARG A 59 0.98 15.36 -1.53
N ASP A 60 0.37 14.89 -2.60
CA ASP A 60 0.46 15.46 -3.95
C ASP A 60 -0.72 16.38 -4.31
N HIS A 61 -1.48 16.86 -3.32
CA HIS A 61 -2.72 17.63 -3.47
C HIS A 61 -3.90 16.85 -4.08
N SER A 62 -3.74 15.57 -4.42
CA SER A 62 -4.84 14.69 -4.82
C SER A 62 -5.41 13.94 -3.61
N ALA A 63 -6.58 13.32 -3.79
CA ALA A 63 -7.15 12.42 -2.77
C ALA A 63 -6.71 10.95 -2.98
N GLY A 64 -5.64 10.73 -3.74
CA GLY A 64 -5.21 9.42 -4.22
C GLY A 64 -4.24 8.65 -3.33
N GLN A 65 -3.67 9.27 -2.28
CA GLN A 65 -2.57 8.71 -1.49
C GLN A 65 -2.90 7.33 -0.90
N THR A 66 -4.08 7.18 -0.33
CA THR A 66 -4.51 5.90 0.27
C THR A 66 -4.55 4.78 -0.77
N ARG A 67 -5.07 5.09 -1.97
CA ARG A 67 -5.10 4.16 -3.10
C ARG A 67 -3.69 3.86 -3.61
N HIS A 68 -2.84 4.89 -3.74
CA HIS A 68 -1.46 4.76 -4.18
C HIS A 68 -0.69 3.83 -3.24
N PHE A 69 -0.71 4.11 -1.94
CA PHE A 69 -0.05 3.29 -0.92
C PHE A 69 -0.50 1.82 -0.98
N ALA A 70 -1.83 1.58 -0.91
CA ALA A 70 -2.37 0.22 -0.91
C ALA A 70 -2.12 -0.51 -2.24
N GLY A 71 -2.14 0.22 -3.36
CA GLY A 71 -1.81 -0.30 -4.68
C GLY A 71 -0.36 -0.75 -4.80
N ILE A 72 0.59 0.07 -4.32
CA ILE A 72 2.02 -0.27 -4.29
C ILE A 72 2.26 -1.45 -3.34
N ALA A 73 1.72 -1.42 -2.12
CA ALA A 73 1.85 -2.53 -1.18
C ALA A 73 1.33 -3.85 -1.78
N ARG A 74 0.21 -3.80 -2.53
CA ARG A 74 -0.32 -4.95 -3.26
C ARG A 74 0.58 -5.38 -4.42
N ALA A 75 1.21 -4.44 -5.14
CA ALA A 75 2.14 -4.74 -6.23
C ALA A 75 3.35 -5.54 -5.73
N VAL A 76 3.86 -5.21 -4.54
CA VAL A 76 4.98 -5.94 -3.92
C VAL A 76 4.68 -7.43 -3.74
N THR A 77 3.43 -7.81 -3.45
CA THR A 77 3.05 -9.22 -3.30
C THR A 77 3.12 -10.02 -4.61
N VAL A 78 3.07 -9.34 -5.75
CA VAL A 78 3.07 -9.97 -7.09
C VAL A 78 4.45 -9.88 -7.75
N LEU A 79 5.07 -8.71 -7.64
CA LEU A 79 6.28 -8.37 -8.40
C LEU A 79 7.55 -8.40 -7.54
N GLY A 80 7.40 -8.34 -6.21
CA GLY A 80 8.48 -8.09 -5.27
C GLY A 80 8.86 -6.61 -5.19
N ALA A 81 9.58 -6.23 -4.12
CA ALA A 81 9.92 -4.86 -3.81
C ALA A 81 10.74 -4.17 -4.91
N GLY A 82 11.80 -4.83 -5.40
CA GLY A 82 12.70 -4.26 -6.40
C GLY A 82 12.03 -3.95 -7.73
N ARG A 83 11.22 -4.88 -8.26
CA ARG A 83 10.48 -4.67 -9.51
C ARG A 83 9.39 -3.62 -9.36
N THR A 84 8.71 -3.60 -8.22
CA THR A 84 7.69 -2.58 -7.93
C THR A 84 8.32 -1.19 -7.94
N ARG A 85 9.47 -1.01 -7.28
CA ARG A 85 10.22 0.25 -7.29
C ARG A 85 10.66 0.63 -8.70
N TRP A 86 11.22 -0.30 -9.46
CA TRP A 86 11.65 -0.04 -10.83
C TRP A 86 10.51 0.45 -11.71
N ILE A 87 9.34 -0.21 -11.64
CA ILE A 87 8.15 0.20 -12.41
C ILE A 87 7.66 1.58 -11.98
N SER A 88 7.62 1.88 -10.67
CA SER A 88 7.20 3.20 -10.20
C SER A 88 8.08 4.31 -10.78
N VAL A 89 9.39 4.16 -10.73
CA VAL A 89 10.33 5.17 -11.22
C VAL A 89 10.31 5.29 -12.75
N HIS A 90 10.34 4.16 -13.48
CA HIS A 90 10.60 4.18 -14.93
C HIS A 90 9.32 4.21 -15.78
N VAL A 91 8.24 3.62 -15.30
CA VAL A 91 6.97 3.54 -16.04
C VAL A 91 6.00 4.62 -15.60
N ARG A 92 5.79 4.76 -14.29
CA ARG A 92 4.91 5.78 -13.73
C ARG A 92 5.56 7.16 -13.65
N ARG A 93 6.89 7.22 -13.75
CA ARG A 93 7.71 8.43 -13.64
C ARG A 93 7.55 9.15 -12.30
N ASP A 94 7.31 8.39 -11.24
CA ASP A 94 7.28 8.92 -9.88
C ASP A 94 8.71 9.31 -9.50
N ALA A 95 9.04 10.60 -9.54
CA ALA A 95 10.37 11.06 -9.17
C ALA A 95 10.64 10.68 -7.69
N PRO A 96 11.82 10.16 -7.33
CA PRO A 96 12.12 9.69 -5.98
C PRO A 96 11.86 10.75 -4.89
N ASP A 97 12.11 12.02 -5.20
CA ASP A 97 11.93 13.14 -4.27
C ASP A 97 10.51 13.74 -4.30
N SER A 98 9.63 13.23 -5.17
CA SER A 98 8.22 13.65 -5.20
C SER A 98 7.43 13.05 -4.04
N PRO A 99 6.29 13.64 -3.64
CA PRO A 99 5.40 13.04 -2.66
C PRO A 99 4.98 11.61 -3.01
N ASP A 100 4.71 11.33 -4.28
CA ASP A 100 4.36 10.00 -4.77
C ASP A 100 5.53 9.02 -4.71
N GLY A 101 6.75 9.48 -5.01
CA GLY A 101 7.96 8.67 -4.89
C GLY A 101 8.23 8.28 -3.43
N ARG A 102 8.15 9.22 -2.49
CA ARG A 102 8.29 8.95 -1.06
C ARG A 102 7.21 8.03 -0.54
N LEU A 103 5.97 8.22 -0.99
CA LEU A 103 4.85 7.35 -0.61
C LEU A 103 5.03 5.94 -1.17
N THR A 104 5.60 5.81 -2.38
CA THR A 104 5.96 4.52 -2.98
C THR A 104 7.00 3.79 -2.15
N ASP A 105 8.09 4.47 -1.75
CA ASP A 105 9.14 3.88 -0.94
C ASP A 105 8.60 3.41 0.42
N LEU A 106 7.78 4.24 1.06
CA LEU A 106 7.12 3.90 2.33
C LEU A 106 6.19 2.69 2.19
N ALA A 107 5.44 2.60 1.10
CA ALA A 107 4.54 1.47 0.84
C ALA A 107 5.31 0.16 0.55
N ILE A 108 6.46 0.26 -0.11
CA ILE A 108 7.35 -0.90 -0.35
C ILE A 108 7.96 -1.38 0.97
N GLU A 109 8.46 -0.48 1.81
CA GLU A 109 9.01 -0.79 3.14
C GLU A 109 7.95 -1.49 4.00
N PHE A 110 6.75 -0.92 4.08
CA PHE A 110 5.62 -1.53 4.78
C PHE A 110 5.33 -2.94 4.30
N ALA A 111 5.18 -3.13 2.98
CA ALA A 111 4.82 -4.41 2.40
C ALA A 111 5.93 -5.46 2.58
N ALA A 112 7.19 -5.07 2.42
CA ALA A 112 8.34 -5.95 2.65
C ALA A 112 8.38 -6.43 4.10
N GLY A 113 8.22 -5.52 5.08
CA GLY A 113 8.18 -5.87 6.50
C GLY A 113 7.04 -6.80 6.86
N VAL A 114 5.86 -6.62 6.26
CA VAL A 114 4.72 -7.54 6.46
C VAL A 114 5.00 -8.91 5.85
N LEU A 115 5.63 -8.97 4.67
CA LEU A 115 5.91 -10.24 3.98
C LEU A 115 7.01 -11.06 4.65
N ASP A 116 8.06 -10.41 5.15
CA ASP A 116 9.17 -11.08 5.82
C ASP A 116 8.93 -11.33 7.33
N GLY A 117 7.82 -10.78 7.87
CA GLY A 117 7.41 -10.94 9.26
C GLY A 117 8.11 -10.00 10.25
N SER A 118 8.99 -9.10 9.80
CA SER A 118 9.60 -8.07 10.66
C SER A 118 8.57 -7.04 11.14
N LEU A 119 7.47 -6.87 10.38
CA LEU A 119 6.28 -6.13 10.78
C LEU A 119 5.09 -7.10 10.93
N PRO A 120 4.75 -7.51 12.15
CA PRO A 120 3.57 -8.33 12.41
C PRO A 120 2.28 -7.63 11.95
N THR A 121 1.31 -8.40 11.44
CA THR A 121 0.06 -7.86 10.89
C THR A 121 -0.78 -7.10 11.90
N ASP A 122 -0.73 -7.48 13.18
CA ASP A 122 -1.39 -6.80 14.30
C ASP A 122 -0.75 -5.43 14.65
N ARG A 123 0.47 -5.17 14.18
CA ARG A 123 1.17 -3.89 14.32
C ARG A 123 1.09 -3.02 13.06
N ALA A 124 0.51 -3.53 12.00
CA ALA A 124 0.45 -2.84 10.70
C ALA A 124 -0.28 -1.49 10.78
N GLY A 125 -1.38 -1.41 11.52
CA GLY A 125 -2.12 -0.16 11.71
C GLY A 125 -1.32 0.89 12.47
N ASP A 126 -0.61 0.50 13.53
CA ASP A 126 0.24 1.40 14.31
C ASP A 126 1.42 1.90 13.48
N TRP A 127 2.03 1.02 12.70
CA TRP A 127 3.10 1.39 11.79
C TRP A 127 2.65 2.46 10.77
N ILE A 128 1.45 2.27 10.18
CA ILE A 128 0.87 3.25 9.25
C ILE A 128 0.62 4.60 9.95
N ARG A 129 0.09 4.60 11.18
CA ARG A 129 -0.12 5.83 11.95
C ARG A 129 1.19 6.56 12.20
N THR A 130 2.22 5.81 12.60
CA THR A 130 3.52 6.37 12.97
C THR A 130 4.28 6.92 11.76
N ASN A 131 4.24 6.23 10.61
CA ASN A 131 5.11 6.54 9.48
C ASN A 131 4.41 7.31 8.36
N ALA A 132 3.11 7.10 8.14
CA ALA A 132 2.38 7.69 7.03
C ALA A 132 1.42 8.82 7.44
N CYS A 133 0.90 8.80 8.68
CA CYS A 133 -0.08 9.79 9.14
C CYS A 133 0.61 10.95 9.85
N GLY A 134 0.05 12.15 9.66
CA GLY A 134 0.50 13.40 10.30
C GLY A 134 -0.64 14.11 10.99
#